data_894f423e1f41e6a0814b87939d3cd5ef
#
_entry.id   894f423e1f41e6a0814b87939d3cd5ef
#
_cell.length_a   1.000
_cell.length_b   1.000
_cell.length_c   1.000
_cell.angle_alpha   90.00
_cell.angle_beta   90.00
_cell.angle_gamma   90.00
#
_symmetry.space_group_name_H-M   'P 1'
#
loop_
_entity.id
_entity.type
_entity.pdbx_description
1 polymer ?
#
loop_
_entity_poly.entity_id
_entity_poly.type
_entity_poly.pdbx_seq_one_letter_code
_entity_poly.pdbx_strand_id
1 'polypeptide(L)'
;KVKTVTVTGADTYSAWAVREASGISEGDKLLTFSKIRAASQIMANLPYVKGVRIGIKLPDTVNIMIEEESVVYAVKSSDGQWWMMDSDGRVVEQANNAKAATATQVLGVTLEAPTVNEKGVATEMTPSETNELGELIPVTTTGAQRLTAALQIFKALESNDIVGEASRRPSGLRKTR
;
A
#
# COMPACT_ATOMS: atom_id res chain seq x y z
N LYS A 1 -18.31 12.75 27.20
CA LYS A 1 -17.03 13.21 26.65
C LYS A 1 -16.10 12.02 26.46
N VAL A 2 -15.21 12.09 25.47
CA VAL A 2 -14.17 11.09 25.22
C VAL A 2 -13.15 11.16 26.36
N LYS A 3 -12.88 10.03 27.01
CA LYS A 3 -11.79 9.87 27.97
C LYS A 3 -10.71 8.97 27.46
N THR A 4 -11.08 7.95 26.66
CA THR A 4 -10.15 6.95 26.16
C THR A 4 -10.32 6.77 24.67
N VAL A 5 -9.20 6.72 23.94
CA VAL A 5 -9.16 6.30 22.53
C VAL A 5 -8.28 5.06 22.43
N THR A 6 -8.89 3.94 22.03
CA THR A 6 -8.17 2.68 21.80
C THR A 6 -7.97 2.46 20.31
N VAL A 7 -6.81 1.89 19.94
CA VAL A 7 -6.47 1.56 18.55
C VAL A 7 -6.16 0.07 18.47
N THR A 8 -6.69 -0.58 17.46
CA THR A 8 -6.44 -2.00 17.16
C THR A 8 -6.19 -2.21 15.66
N GLY A 9 -5.40 -3.25 15.32
CA GLY A 9 -5.06 -3.57 13.94
C GLY A 9 -3.92 -2.74 13.35
N ALA A 10 -3.18 -2.01 14.19
CA ALA A 10 -2.01 -1.24 13.80
C ALA A 10 -0.74 -2.09 13.99
N ASP A 11 -0.07 -2.42 12.90
CA ASP A 11 1.20 -3.16 12.89
C ASP A 11 2.35 -2.29 12.38
N THR A 12 2.14 -1.57 11.30
CA THR A 12 3.12 -0.64 10.70
C THR A 12 3.15 0.69 11.46
N TYR A 13 1.97 1.18 11.84
CA TYR A 13 1.84 2.45 12.56
C TYR A 13 1.67 2.25 14.05
N SER A 14 2.21 3.17 14.85
CA SER A 14 1.95 3.18 16.29
C SER A 14 0.50 3.60 16.59
N ALA A 15 -0.06 3.10 17.68
CA ALA A 15 -1.39 3.52 18.15
C ALA A 15 -1.49 5.05 18.35
N TRP A 16 -0.38 5.69 18.74
CA TRP A 16 -0.30 7.14 18.87
C TRP A 16 -0.45 7.83 17.51
N ALA A 17 0.25 7.37 16.48
CA ALA A 17 0.16 7.95 15.13
C ALA A 17 -1.26 7.88 14.56
N VAL A 18 -1.97 6.77 14.80
CA VAL A 18 -3.36 6.61 14.38
C VAL A 18 -4.30 7.56 15.15
N ARG A 19 -4.09 7.73 16.44
CA ARG A 19 -4.83 8.71 17.27
C ARG A 19 -4.64 10.14 16.73
N GLU A 20 -3.40 10.55 16.55
CA GLU A 20 -3.07 11.88 16.01
C GLU A 20 -3.74 12.09 14.65
N ALA A 21 -3.58 11.12 13.72
CA ALA A 21 -4.18 11.21 12.40
C ALA A 21 -5.71 11.29 12.42
N SER A 22 -6.37 10.70 13.44
CA SER A 22 -7.82 10.73 13.58
C SER A 22 -8.39 12.10 13.92
N GLY A 23 -7.57 12.98 14.53
CA GLY A 23 -8.02 14.25 15.07
C GLY A 23 -8.99 14.15 16.25
N ILE A 24 -9.14 12.95 16.85
CA ILE A 24 -10.02 12.72 18.01
C ILE A 24 -9.22 12.98 19.29
N SER A 25 -9.67 13.92 20.10
CA SER A 25 -9.01 14.30 21.35
C SER A 25 -9.82 13.92 22.58
N GLU A 26 -9.11 13.73 23.69
CA GLU A 26 -9.75 13.62 24.99
C GLU A 26 -10.53 14.91 25.32
N GLY A 27 -11.73 14.75 25.84
CA GLY A 27 -12.62 15.88 26.11
C GLY A 27 -13.65 16.16 25.00
N ASP A 28 -13.46 15.63 23.81
CA ASP A 28 -14.44 15.76 22.72
C ASP A 28 -15.81 15.23 23.10
N LYS A 29 -16.85 15.75 22.46
CA LYS A 29 -18.21 15.25 22.67
C LYS A 29 -18.38 13.89 21.98
N LEU A 30 -18.52 12.82 22.74
CA LEU A 30 -18.56 11.43 22.26
C LEU A 30 -19.56 11.16 21.14
N LEU A 31 -20.68 11.87 21.12
CA LEU A 31 -21.78 11.63 20.16
C LEU A 31 -21.83 12.63 19.00
N THR A 32 -20.94 13.62 18.97
CA THR A 32 -21.02 14.68 17.97
C THR A 32 -19.77 14.81 17.09
N PHE A 33 -18.68 14.06 17.33
CA PHE A 33 -17.59 14.03 16.39
C PHE A 33 -17.93 13.22 15.13
N SER A 34 -17.40 13.64 14.01
CA SER A 34 -17.64 12.96 12.73
C SER A 34 -16.71 11.77 12.56
N LYS A 35 -17.27 10.54 12.65
CA LYS A 35 -16.51 9.31 12.39
C LYS A 35 -15.97 9.24 10.95
N ILE A 36 -16.76 9.73 9.99
CA ILE A 36 -16.38 9.75 8.58
C ILE A 36 -15.16 10.66 8.38
N ARG A 37 -15.19 11.86 8.97
CA ARG A 37 -14.07 12.79 8.89
C ARG A 37 -12.81 12.21 9.52
N ALA A 38 -12.90 11.63 10.70
CA ALA A 38 -11.78 11.01 11.37
C ALA A 38 -11.20 9.83 10.56
N ALA A 39 -12.05 8.97 10.01
CA ALA A 39 -11.61 7.88 9.13
C ALA A 39 -10.90 8.40 7.88
N SER A 40 -11.45 9.43 7.22
CA SER A 40 -10.83 10.05 6.04
C SER A 40 -9.47 10.67 6.37
N GLN A 41 -9.33 11.30 7.53
CA GLN A 41 -8.07 11.87 7.99
C GLN A 41 -7.01 10.79 8.25
N ILE A 42 -7.39 9.68 8.88
CA ILE A 42 -6.50 8.53 9.07
C ILE A 42 -6.00 8.01 7.72
N MET A 43 -6.89 7.74 6.78
CA MET A 43 -6.53 7.21 5.45
C MET A 43 -5.68 8.20 4.63
N ALA A 44 -5.92 9.50 4.76
CA ALA A 44 -5.14 10.53 4.07
C ALA A 44 -3.70 10.67 4.61
N ASN A 45 -3.52 10.53 5.93
CA ASN A 45 -2.23 10.74 6.59
C ASN A 45 -1.42 9.44 6.75
N LEU A 46 -2.06 8.27 6.69
CA LEU A 46 -1.44 6.96 6.89
C LEU A 46 -1.67 6.07 5.65
N PRO A 47 -0.82 6.17 4.62
CA PRO A 47 -1.05 5.54 3.31
C PRO A 47 -1.16 4.01 3.33
N TYR A 48 -0.55 3.31 4.31
CA TYR A 48 -0.69 1.86 4.44
C TYR A 48 -2.05 1.44 5.02
N VAL A 49 -2.86 2.37 5.53
CA VAL A 49 -4.21 2.06 6.01
C VAL A 49 -5.16 1.92 4.83
N LYS A 50 -5.73 0.73 4.64
CA LYS A 50 -6.73 0.43 3.61
C LYS A 50 -8.17 0.46 4.14
N GLY A 51 -8.36 0.33 5.44
CA GLY A 51 -9.68 0.36 6.06
C GLY A 51 -9.66 0.94 7.47
N VAL A 52 -10.72 1.69 7.81
CA VAL A 52 -10.91 2.28 9.14
C VAL A 52 -12.34 2.06 9.61
N ARG A 53 -12.50 1.56 10.83
CA ARG A 53 -13.78 1.46 11.52
C ARG A 53 -13.69 2.16 12.87
N ILE A 54 -14.62 3.09 13.12
CA ILE A 54 -14.66 3.84 14.38
C ILE A 54 -15.92 3.48 15.14
N GLY A 55 -15.74 2.84 16.29
CA GLY A 55 -16.75 2.44 17.25
C GLY A 55 -16.81 3.39 18.44
N ILE A 56 -17.95 3.48 19.09
CA ILE A 56 -18.13 4.15 20.38
C ILE A 56 -18.51 3.09 21.40
N LYS A 57 -17.75 3.03 22.49
CA LYS A 57 -18.05 2.20 23.65
C LYS A 57 -18.40 3.12 24.82
N LEU A 58 -19.67 3.09 25.21
CA LEU A 58 -20.15 3.90 26.32
C LEU A 58 -19.47 3.46 27.64
N PRO A 59 -19.24 4.38 28.59
CA PRO A 59 -19.75 5.76 28.58
C PRO A 59 -18.85 6.80 27.88
N ASP A 60 -17.56 6.48 27.57
CA ASP A 60 -16.56 7.52 27.27
C ASP A 60 -15.40 7.06 26.38
N THR A 61 -15.49 5.91 25.72
CA THR A 61 -14.41 5.33 24.94
C THR A 61 -14.71 5.36 23.43
N VAL A 62 -13.71 5.75 22.64
CA VAL A 62 -13.71 5.59 21.18
C VAL A 62 -12.75 4.46 20.83
N ASN A 63 -13.20 3.51 20.02
CA ASN A 63 -12.35 2.44 19.48
C ASN A 63 -12.14 2.66 17.99
N ILE A 64 -10.88 2.79 17.60
CA ILE A 64 -10.44 2.89 16.21
C ILE A 64 -9.84 1.54 15.82
N MET A 65 -10.47 0.86 14.88
CA MET A 65 -9.95 -0.35 14.26
C MET A 65 -9.44 0.03 12.88
N ILE A 66 -8.18 -0.26 12.60
CA ILE A 66 -7.61 -0.07 11.27
C ILE A 66 -7.27 -1.42 10.65
N GLU A 67 -7.28 -1.45 9.33
CA GLU A 67 -6.81 -2.54 8.52
C GLU A 67 -5.67 -2.00 7.66
N GLU A 68 -4.48 -2.55 7.80
CA GLU A 68 -3.29 -2.11 7.07
C GLU A 68 -3.04 -3.01 5.85
N GLU A 69 -2.44 -2.41 4.81
CA GLU A 69 -1.95 -3.14 3.67
C GLU A 69 -0.64 -3.84 4.04
N SER A 70 -0.64 -5.17 4.00
CA SER A 70 0.53 -5.98 4.33
C SER A 70 1.37 -6.34 3.11
N VAL A 71 0.80 -6.24 1.92
CA VAL A 71 1.47 -6.60 0.67
C VAL A 71 1.52 -5.41 -0.26
N VAL A 72 2.74 -5.04 -0.63
CA VAL A 72 2.99 -3.96 -1.60
C VAL A 72 4.01 -4.43 -2.63
N TYR A 73 3.92 -3.85 -3.81
CA TYR A 73 4.75 -4.15 -4.97
C TYR A 73 5.62 -2.93 -5.30
N ALA A 74 6.88 -3.17 -5.65
CA ALA A 74 7.79 -2.12 -6.04
C ALA A 74 7.74 -1.91 -7.55
N VAL A 75 7.39 -0.70 -7.98
CA VAL A 75 7.29 -0.28 -9.38
C VAL A 75 8.17 0.93 -9.61
N LYS A 76 8.87 1.00 -10.75
CA LYS A 76 9.66 2.18 -11.11
C LYS A 76 8.80 3.26 -11.74
N SER A 77 9.13 4.52 -11.47
CA SER A 77 8.63 5.67 -12.21
C SER A 77 9.57 6.08 -13.35
N SER A 78 9.10 6.96 -14.20
CA SER A 78 9.84 7.45 -15.37
C SER A 78 11.16 8.16 -15.03
N ASP A 79 11.28 8.71 -13.81
CA ASP A 79 12.51 9.29 -13.26
C ASP A 79 13.46 8.26 -12.63
N GLY A 80 13.12 6.96 -12.71
CA GLY A 80 13.92 5.86 -12.20
C GLY A 80 13.78 5.59 -10.70
N GLN A 81 12.93 6.32 -10.00
CA GLN A 81 12.66 6.12 -8.58
C GLN A 81 11.75 4.92 -8.35
N TRP A 82 11.90 4.25 -7.20
CA TRP A 82 11.01 3.18 -6.79
C TRP A 82 9.82 3.70 -6.00
N TRP A 83 8.67 3.12 -6.27
CA TRP A 83 7.42 3.42 -5.59
C TRP A 83 6.76 2.14 -5.14
N MET A 84 6.19 2.16 -3.94
CA MET A 84 5.41 1.04 -3.42
C MET A 84 3.95 1.24 -3.80
N MET A 85 3.32 0.19 -4.30
CA MET A 85 1.94 0.20 -4.79
C MET A 85 1.21 -1.04 -4.26
N ASP A 86 -0.04 -0.88 -3.86
CA ASP A 86 -0.90 -1.99 -3.44
C ASP A 86 -1.53 -2.72 -4.65
N SER A 87 -2.23 -3.83 -4.40
CA SER A 87 -2.88 -4.63 -5.43
C SER A 87 -4.06 -3.93 -6.13
N ASP A 88 -4.58 -2.84 -5.55
CA ASP A 88 -5.58 -1.99 -6.17
C ASP A 88 -4.98 -0.91 -7.09
N GLY A 89 -3.66 -0.84 -7.14
CA GLY A 89 -2.93 0.13 -7.96
C GLY A 89 -2.78 1.49 -7.30
N ARG A 90 -3.02 1.60 -5.99
CA ARG A 90 -2.80 2.84 -5.26
C ARG A 90 -1.35 2.96 -4.82
N VAL A 91 -0.75 4.10 -5.05
CA VAL A 91 0.62 4.41 -4.63
C VAL A 91 0.65 4.68 -3.13
N VAL A 92 1.51 3.97 -2.41
CA VAL A 92 1.59 4.02 -0.95
C VAL A 92 2.72 4.93 -0.48
N GLU A 93 3.91 4.78 -1.05
CA GLU A 93 5.07 5.61 -0.71
C GLU A 93 6.15 5.56 -1.79
N GLN A 94 7.05 6.53 -1.76
CA GLN A 94 8.31 6.43 -2.47
C GLN A 94 9.31 5.59 -1.66
N ALA A 95 9.99 4.66 -2.31
CA ALA A 95 10.92 3.74 -1.68
C ALA A 95 12.35 3.93 -2.18
N ASN A 96 13.32 3.66 -1.32
CA ASN A 96 14.71 3.52 -1.74
C ASN A 96 14.97 2.11 -2.32
N ASN A 97 16.15 1.93 -2.92
CA ASN A 97 16.55 0.65 -3.52
C ASN A 97 16.52 -0.52 -2.51
N ALA A 98 16.91 -0.28 -1.26
CA ALA A 98 16.94 -1.31 -0.23
C ALA A 98 15.52 -1.79 0.10
N LYS A 99 14.56 -0.88 0.27
CA LYS A 99 13.16 -1.21 0.52
C LYS A 99 12.51 -1.88 -0.69
N ALA A 100 12.75 -1.37 -1.89
CA ALA A 100 12.25 -1.98 -3.12
C ALA A 100 12.75 -3.42 -3.32
N ALA A 101 13.99 -3.73 -2.88
CA ALA A 101 14.56 -5.06 -2.97
C ALA A 101 13.91 -6.08 -2.00
N THR A 102 13.22 -5.62 -0.96
CA THR A 102 12.48 -6.49 -0.03
C THR A 102 11.06 -6.80 -0.48
N ALA A 103 10.54 -6.09 -1.47
CA ALA A 103 9.22 -6.28 -2.04
C ALA A 103 9.31 -7.01 -3.40
N THR A 104 8.17 -7.50 -3.88
CA THR A 104 8.07 -8.04 -5.24
C THR A 104 8.19 -6.89 -6.24
N GLN A 105 9.23 -6.91 -7.05
CA GLN A 105 9.48 -5.89 -8.08
C GLN A 105 8.69 -6.18 -9.35
N VAL A 106 8.04 -5.17 -9.87
CA VAL A 106 7.30 -5.22 -11.14
C VAL A 106 8.17 -4.69 -12.25
N LEU A 107 8.44 -5.52 -13.23
CA LEU A 107 9.23 -5.17 -14.41
C LEU A 107 8.30 -4.95 -15.62
N GLY A 108 8.72 -4.09 -16.55
CA GLY A 108 7.97 -3.80 -17.77
C GLY A 108 6.76 -2.88 -17.57
N VAL A 109 6.61 -2.28 -16.40
CA VAL A 109 5.67 -1.19 -16.10
C VAL A 109 6.46 -0.03 -15.54
N THR A 110 6.20 1.16 -16.01
CA THR A 110 6.80 2.40 -15.51
C THR A 110 5.68 3.37 -15.18
N LEU A 111 5.70 3.95 -13.98
CA LEU A 111 4.69 4.91 -13.55
C LEU A 111 5.03 6.33 -14.03
N GLU A 112 4.01 7.08 -14.41
CA GLU A 112 4.11 8.49 -14.73
C GLU A 112 3.75 9.33 -13.52
N ALA A 113 4.71 10.16 -13.05
CA ALA A 113 4.53 11.12 -11.94
C ALA A 113 3.66 10.60 -10.78
N PRO A 114 4.03 9.46 -10.15
CA PRO A 114 3.19 8.85 -9.13
C PRO A 114 3.05 9.76 -7.90
N THR A 115 1.84 9.79 -7.34
CA THR A 115 1.48 10.57 -6.15
C THR A 115 0.95 9.63 -5.07
N VAL A 116 1.39 9.81 -3.82
CA VAL A 116 0.94 9.00 -2.68
C VAL A 116 -0.57 9.14 -2.49
N ASN A 117 -1.24 8.03 -2.19
CA ASN A 117 -2.69 7.86 -2.06
C ASN A 117 -3.49 7.97 -3.37
N GLU A 118 -2.85 8.14 -4.51
CA GLU A 118 -3.50 8.15 -5.82
C GLU A 118 -3.24 6.84 -6.57
N LYS A 119 -4.06 6.57 -7.58
CA LYS A 119 -3.82 5.43 -8.47
C LYS A 119 -2.66 5.72 -9.40
N GLY A 120 -1.73 4.77 -9.48
CA GLY A 120 -0.62 4.84 -10.39
C GLY A 120 -1.10 4.82 -11.85
N VAL A 121 -0.52 5.70 -12.65
CA VAL A 121 -0.70 5.76 -14.10
C VAL A 121 0.58 5.26 -14.76
N ALA A 122 0.47 4.34 -15.70
CA ALA A 122 1.64 3.85 -16.42
C ALA A 122 1.95 4.71 -17.63
N THR A 123 3.23 5.04 -17.82
CA THR A 123 3.72 5.67 -19.05
C THR A 123 3.59 4.72 -20.23
N GLU A 124 3.28 5.27 -21.38
CA GLU A 124 3.42 4.54 -22.64
C GLU A 124 4.91 4.29 -22.91
N MET A 125 5.28 3.03 -23.05
CA MET A 125 6.66 2.67 -23.40
C MET A 125 6.87 2.85 -24.90
N THR A 126 7.90 3.61 -25.26
CA THR A 126 8.44 3.56 -26.62
C THR A 126 9.09 2.20 -26.85
N PRO A 127 8.88 1.56 -28.00
CA PRO A 127 9.53 0.30 -28.31
C PRO A 127 11.04 0.49 -28.34
N SER A 128 11.73 -0.12 -27.40
CA SER A 128 13.20 -0.10 -27.28
C SER A 128 13.82 -1.48 -27.46
N GLU A 129 13.02 -2.50 -27.73
CA GLU A 129 13.52 -3.83 -28.00
C GLU A 129 13.74 -3.99 -29.50
N THR A 130 14.92 -4.46 -29.87
CA THR A 130 15.26 -4.86 -31.22
C THR A 130 15.35 -6.39 -31.30
N ASN A 131 14.90 -6.98 -32.39
CA ASN A 131 15.12 -8.38 -32.66
C ASN A 131 16.62 -8.65 -32.99
N GLU A 132 16.97 -9.91 -33.20
CA GLU A 132 18.35 -10.32 -33.56
C GLU A 132 18.87 -9.67 -34.85
N LEU A 133 17.98 -9.12 -35.67
CA LEU A 133 18.29 -8.43 -36.94
C LEU A 133 18.42 -6.91 -36.75
N GLY A 134 18.24 -6.39 -35.51
CA GLY A 134 18.33 -4.95 -35.20
C GLY A 134 17.06 -4.16 -35.55
N GLU A 135 15.94 -4.83 -35.86
CA GLU A 135 14.66 -4.19 -36.14
C GLU A 135 13.88 -3.94 -34.84
N LEU A 136 13.23 -2.79 -34.74
CA LEU A 136 12.37 -2.45 -33.60
C LEU A 136 11.17 -3.39 -33.52
N ILE A 137 11.02 -4.10 -32.44
CA ILE A 137 9.84 -4.94 -32.16
C ILE A 137 8.67 -4.03 -31.82
N PRO A 138 7.55 -4.09 -32.56
CA PRO A 138 6.38 -3.29 -32.22
C PRO A 138 5.84 -3.69 -30.88
N VAL A 139 5.72 -2.72 -29.95
CA VAL A 139 5.06 -2.93 -28.67
C VAL A 139 3.56 -3.06 -28.92
N THR A 140 3.02 -4.25 -28.74
CA THR A 140 1.60 -4.55 -28.98
C THR A 140 0.70 -4.23 -27.79
N THR A 141 1.30 -3.94 -26.60
CA THR A 141 0.57 -3.65 -25.36
C THR A 141 0.94 -2.28 -24.82
N THR A 142 -0.07 -1.49 -24.48
CA THR A 142 0.12 -0.17 -23.84
C THR A 142 0.61 -0.31 -22.41
N GLY A 143 1.23 0.75 -21.86
CA GLY A 143 1.61 0.79 -20.43
C GLY A 143 0.42 0.56 -19.50
N ALA A 144 -0.73 1.14 -19.82
CA ALA A 144 -1.97 0.94 -19.09
C ALA A 144 -2.45 -0.52 -19.09
N GLN A 145 -2.35 -1.21 -20.23
CA GLN A 145 -2.69 -2.64 -20.31
C GLN A 145 -1.75 -3.51 -19.49
N ARG A 146 -0.44 -3.22 -19.51
CA ARG A 146 0.56 -3.92 -18.69
C ARG A 146 0.31 -3.72 -17.20
N LEU A 147 0.02 -2.49 -16.77
CA LEU A 147 -0.34 -2.20 -15.39
C LEU A 147 -1.60 -2.95 -14.98
N THR A 148 -2.64 -2.94 -15.79
CA THR A 148 -3.89 -3.68 -15.53
C THR A 148 -3.64 -5.17 -15.37
N ALA A 149 -2.83 -5.77 -16.24
CA ALA A 149 -2.47 -7.19 -16.12
C ALA A 149 -1.67 -7.48 -14.84
N ALA A 150 -0.71 -6.61 -14.47
CA ALA A 150 0.04 -6.73 -13.23
C ALA A 150 -0.89 -6.70 -12.00
N LEU A 151 -1.84 -5.76 -11.95
CA LEU A 151 -2.83 -5.66 -10.86
C LEU A 151 -3.73 -6.90 -10.77
N GLN A 152 -4.12 -7.49 -11.89
CA GLN A 152 -4.87 -8.75 -11.88
C GLN A 152 -4.06 -9.90 -11.30
N ILE A 153 -2.77 -9.99 -11.65
CA ILE A 153 -1.85 -10.99 -11.09
C ILE A 153 -1.70 -10.77 -9.58
N PHE A 154 -1.53 -9.53 -9.11
CA PHE A 154 -1.41 -9.21 -7.68
C PHE A 154 -2.63 -9.66 -6.90
N LYS A 155 -3.83 -9.35 -7.38
CA LYS A 155 -5.09 -9.81 -6.76
C LYS A 155 -5.21 -11.32 -6.71
N ALA A 156 -4.78 -12.01 -7.76
CA ALA A 156 -4.77 -13.47 -7.80
C ALA A 156 -3.76 -14.06 -6.80
N LEU A 157 -2.59 -13.45 -6.65
CA LEU A 157 -1.59 -13.89 -5.67
C LEU A 157 -2.06 -13.69 -4.24
N GLU A 158 -2.69 -12.55 -3.93
CA GLU A 158 -3.24 -12.28 -2.60
C GLU A 158 -4.41 -13.21 -2.26
N SER A 159 -5.32 -13.46 -3.21
CA SER A 159 -6.47 -14.34 -3.00
C SER A 159 -6.08 -15.79 -2.74
N ASN A 160 -4.91 -16.23 -3.20
CA ASN A 160 -4.38 -17.58 -2.97
C ASN A 160 -3.37 -17.66 -1.81
N ASP A 161 -3.18 -16.58 -1.05
CA ASP A 161 -2.25 -16.48 0.11
C ASP A 161 -0.77 -16.81 -0.22
N ILE A 162 -0.42 -16.82 -1.51
CA ILE A 162 0.91 -17.21 -2.00
C ILE A 162 1.96 -16.15 -1.62
N VAL A 163 1.56 -14.89 -1.51
CA VAL A 163 2.47 -13.77 -1.20
C VAL A 163 2.90 -13.79 0.27
N GLY A 164 2.01 -14.24 1.17
CA GLY A 164 2.31 -14.41 2.60
C GLY A 164 3.40 -15.45 2.87
N GLU A 165 3.47 -16.50 2.06
CA GLU A 165 4.50 -17.53 2.17
C GLU A 165 5.85 -17.10 1.58
N ALA A 166 5.88 -16.35 0.51
CA ALA A 166 7.10 -15.86 -0.13
C ALA A 166 7.87 -14.85 0.75
N SER A 167 7.18 -14.11 1.61
CA SER A 167 7.77 -13.17 2.56
C SER A 167 8.23 -13.84 3.87
N ARG A 168 7.77 -15.02 4.18
CA ARG A 168 8.23 -15.83 5.30
C ARG A 168 9.44 -16.65 4.87
N ARG A 169 10.64 -16.06 4.87
CA ARG A 169 11.88 -16.84 4.81
C ARG A 169 11.89 -17.77 6.01
N PRO A 170 12.11 -19.09 5.85
CA PRO A 170 12.29 -19.99 6.97
C PRO A 170 13.64 -19.63 7.63
N SER A 171 13.59 -18.93 8.75
CA SER A 171 14.71 -18.88 9.69
C SER A 171 14.82 -20.24 10.37
N GLY A 172 15.59 -21.15 9.79
CA GLY A 172 15.73 -22.50 10.34
C GLY A 172 16.78 -23.33 9.66
N LEU A 173 18.02 -22.86 9.57
CA LEU A 173 19.15 -23.75 9.45
C LEU A 173 19.42 -24.34 10.83
N ARG A 174 18.83 -25.51 11.12
CA ARG A 174 19.32 -26.39 12.18
C ARG A 174 20.75 -26.79 11.83
N LYS A 175 21.70 -26.33 12.64
CA LYS A 175 23.01 -26.98 12.75
C LYS A 175 22.77 -28.37 13.33
N THR A 176 22.93 -29.39 12.53
CA THR A 176 23.23 -30.73 13.01
C THR A 176 24.73 -30.88 13.19
N ARG A 177 25.10 -31.36 14.35
CA ARG A 177 26.45 -31.83 14.73
C ARG A 177 26.93 -32.90 13.80
#